data_5410c7c31ef0061f4180c536ac4f93e7
#
_entry.id   5410c7c31ef0061f4180c536ac4f93e7
#
_cell.length_a   1.000
_cell.length_b   1.000
_cell.length_c   1.000
_cell.angle_alpha   90.00
_cell.angle_beta   90.00
_cell.angle_gamma   90.00
#
_symmetry.space_group_name_H-M   'P 1'
#
loop_
_entity.id
_entity.type
_entity.pdbx_description
1 polymer ?
#
loop_
_entity_poly.entity_id
_entity_poly.type
_entity_poly.pdbx_seq_one_letter_code
_entity_poly.pdbx_strand_id
1 'polypeptide(L)'
;MAFDRICYRTLPDGSVRKVYPYHVSLEGMAKLVLCRDEEDYDVMVKYIFICAKRKNVIVVIYIAMSNHGHATILATGQDEADAFKTEWLRMYSQYFSKKYHQRKVLRHTSAAALYLDSDWYLRNTLA
;
A
#
# COMPACT_ATOMS: atom_id res chain seq x y z
N MET A 1 10.46 -11.17 -20.38
CA MET A 1 9.25 -10.60 -19.80
C MET A 1 9.36 -9.09 -19.77
N ALA A 2 8.27 -8.44 -20.07
CA ALA A 2 8.26 -6.97 -20.11
C ALA A 2 8.68 -6.35 -18.77
N PHE A 3 8.29 -6.94 -17.66
CA PHE A 3 8.64 -6.42 -16.35
C PHE A 3 10.14 -6.50 -16.05
N ASP A 4 10.83 -7.49 -16.56
CA ASP A 4 12.27 -7.63 -16.32
C ASP A 4 13.06 -6.41 -16.80
N ARG A 5 12.55 -5.70 -17.81
CA ARG A 5 13.20 -4.51 -18.34
C ARG A 5 13.07 -3.30 -17.44
N ILE A 6 12.08 -3.31 -16.53
CA ILE A 6 11.77 -2.18 -15.66
C ILE A 6 11.93 -2.50 -14.19
N CYS A 7 12.59 -3.63 -13.89
CA CYS A 7 12.67 -4.12 -12.53
C CYS A 7 13.72 -3.43 -11.64
N TYR A 8 14.58 -2.59 -12.21
CA TYR A 8 15.57 -1.85 -11.43
C TYR A 8 15.11 -0.42 -11.21
N ARG A 9 15.07 0.01 -9.98
CA ARG A 9 14.62 1.36 -9.62
C ARG A 9 15.46 1.91 -8.48
N THR A 10 15.52 3.25 -8.43
CA THR A 10 16.12 3.96 -7.32
C THR A 10 15.09 4.04 -6.19
N LEU A 11 15.45 3.46 -5.06
CA LEU A 11 14.59 3.44 -3.88
C LEU A 11 14.70 4.75 -3.09
N PRO A 12 13.78 5.02 -2.13
CA PRO A 12 13.85 6.22 -1.31
C PRO A 12 15.19 6.44 -0.60
N ASP A 13 15.92 5.36 -0.27
CA ASP A 13 17.22 5.47 0.37
C ASP A 13 18.36 5.80 -0.61
N GLY A 14 18.07 5.93 -1.90
CA GLY A 14 19.04 6.21 -2.94
C GLY A 14 19.68 4.99 -3.59
N SER A 15 19.46 3.80 -3.06
CA SER A 15 19.99 2.57 -3.65
C SER A 15 19.21 2.18 -4.90
N VAL A 16 19.92 1.56 -5.87
CA VAL A 16 19.28 1.00 -7.07
C VAL A 16 19.15 -0.49 -6.87
N ARG A 17 17.93 -0.99 -6.84
CA ARG A 17 17.65 -2.39 -6.54
C ARG A 17 16.64 -2.96 -7.51
N LYS A 18 16.71 -4.27 -7.68
CA LYS A 18 15.66 -5.00 -8.38
C LYS A 18 14.41 -5.00 -7.52
N VAL A 19 13.28 -4.62 -8.10
CA VAL A 19 12.02 -4.52 -7.38
C VAL A 19 10.94 -5.29 -8.09
N TYR A 20 9.90 -5.62 -7.33
CA TYR A 20 8.73 -6.38 -7.81
C TYR A 20 7.47 -5.65 -7.35
N PRO A 21 6.40 -5.71 -8.15
CA PRO A 21 5.16 -5.04 -7.77
C PRO A 21 4.34 -5.88 -6.80
N TYR A 22 3.73 -5.18 -5.85
CA TYR A 22 2.84 -5.78 -4.86
C TYR A 22 1.59 -4.93 -4.75
N HIS A 23 0.46 -5.60 -4.62
CA HIS A 23 -0.79 -4.94 -4.31
C HIS A 23 -1.01 -5.00 -2.80
N VAL A 24 -1.26 -3.85 -2.20
CA VAL A 24 -1.51 -3.73 -0.77
C VAL A 24 -2.87 -3.10 -0.58
N SER A 25 -3.69 -3.70 0.27
CA SER A 25 -4.99 -3.13 0.60
C SER A 25 -5.18 -3.05 2.11
N LEU A 26 -5.82 -1.97 2.55
CA LEU A 26 -6.35 -1.86 3.90
C LEU A 26 -7.87 -2.02 3.80
N GLU A 27 -8.40 -3.01 4.50
CA GLU A 27 -9.82 -3.29 4.49
C GLU A 27 -10.38 -3.22 5.90
N GLY A 28 -11.55 -2.59 6.05
CA GLY A 28 -12.26 -2.56 7.31
C GLY A 28 -12.86 -3.92 7.63
N MET A 29 -12.87 -4.27 8.92
CA MET A 29 -13.57 -5.46 9.38
C MET A 29 -15.07 -5.22 9.32
N ALA A 30 -15.83 -6.27 8.95
CA ALA A 30 -17.29 -6.24 8.94
C ALA A 30 -17.88 -5.05 8.18
N LYS A 31 -17.27 -4.70 7.03
CA LYS A 31 -17.71 -3.60 6.17
C LYS A 31 -17.69 -2.23 6.85
N LEU A 32 -16.80 -2.05 7.80
CA LEU A 32 -16.63 -0.79 8.50
C LEU A 32 -16.22 0.31 7.53
N VAL A 33 -16.83 1.50 7.68
CA VAL A 33 -16.44 2.67 6.91
C VAL A 33 -15.15 3.23 7.52
N LEU A 34 -14.07 3.23 6.75
CA LEU A 34 -12.75 3.68 7.19
C LEU A 34 -12.53 5.17 7.00
N CYS A 35 -13.08 5.73 5.92
CA CYS A 35 -12.95 7.15 5.62
C CYS A 35 -14.33 7.77 5.66
N ARG A 36 -14.58 8.65 6.64
CA ARG A 36 -15.89 9.25 6.89
C ARG A 36 -15.94 10.73 6.51
N ASP A 37 -14.76 11.35 6.39
CA ASP A 37 -14.64 12.75 6.00
C ASP A 37 -13.36 12.97 5.19
N GLU A 38 -13.16 14.18 4.69
CA GLU A 38 -11.99 14.52 3.88
C GLU A 38 -10.68 14.29 4.64
N GLU A 39 -10.65 14.60 5.92
CA GLU A 39 -9.45 14.40 6.73
C GLU A 39 -9.03 12.94 6.73
N ASP A 40 -9.98 12.02 6.84
CA ASP A 40 -9.69 10.58 6.85
C ASP A 40 -9.05 10.14 5.53
N TYR A 41 -9.58 10.62 4.40
CA TYR A 41 -9.01 10.33 3.09
C TYR A 41 -7.58 10.87 2.98
N ASP A 42 -7.39 12.11 3.40
CA ASP A 42 -6.08 12.75 3.35
C ASP A 42 -5.05 12.02 4.21
N VAL A 43 -5.45 11.61 5.40
CA VAL A 43 -4.58 10.88 6.32
C VAL A 43 -4.23 9.50 5.75
N MET A 44 -5.21 8.78 5.20
CA MET A 44 -4.95 7.47 4.60
C MET A 44 -3.89 7.58 3.50
N VAL A 45 -4.03 8.55 2.60
CA VAL A 45 -3.08 8.77 1.50
C VAL A 45 -1.73 9.27 2.03
N LYS A 46 -1.74 10.21 2.95
CA LYS A 46 -0.50 10.74 3.55
C LYS A 46 0.33 9.62 4.15
N TYR A 47 -0.32 8.69 4.84
CA TYR A 47 0.38 7.59 5.48
C TYR A 47 0.97 6.61 4.48
N ILE A 48 0.37 6.48 3.27
CA ILE A 48 0.98 5.68 2.21
C ILE A 48 2.39 6.19 1.92
N PHE A 49 2.55 7.50 1.73
CA PHE A 49 3.84 8.09 1.38
C PHE A 49 4.83 8.10 2.54
N ILE A 50 4.36 8.30 3.76
CA ILE A 50 5.21 8.21 4.94
C ILE A 50 5.75 6.79 5.09
N CYS A 51 4.88 5.79 4.97
CA CYS A 51 5.27 4.40 5.10
C CYS A 51 6.19 3.96 3.96
N ALA A 52 5.96 4.45 2.75
CA ALA A 52 6.83 4.13 1.62
C ALA A 52 8.26 4.59 1.87
N LYS A 53 8.43 5.79 2.40
CA LYS A 53 9.75 6.31 2.73
C LYS A 53 10.40 5.52 3.86
N ARG A 54 9.63 5.18 4.90
CA ARG A 54 10.14 4.42 6.06
C ARG A 54 10.53 2.99 5.70
N LYS A 55 9.78 2.37 4.79
CA LYS A 55 9.98 0.96 4.44
C LYS A 55 10.68 0.78 3.10
N ASN A 56 11.15 1.87 2.54
CA ASN A 56 12.00 1.85 1.34
C ASN A 56 11.32 1.18 0.14
N VAL A 57 10.07 1.56 -0.12
CA VAL A 57 9.30 1.09 -1.28
C VAL A 57 8.85 2.28 -2.13
N ILE A 58 8.49 2.00 -3.37
CA ILE A 58 8.03 3.00 -4.33
C ILE A 58 6.53 2.84 -4.53
N VAL A 59 5.79 3.94 -4.42
CA VAL A 59 4.35 3.95 -4.68
C VAL A 59 4.14 4.20 -6.17
N VAL A 60 3.38 3.30 -6.81
CA VAL A 60 3.06 3.41 -8.24
C VAL A 60 1.69 4.04 -8.43
N ILE A 61 0.69 3.52 -7.72
CA ILE A 61 -0.68 4.02 -7.78
C ILE A 61 -1.35 3.78 -6.43
N TYR A 62 -2.30 4.62 -6.10
CA TYR A 62 -3.04 4.46 -4.86
C TYR A 62 -4.47 4.95 -5.04
N ILE A 63 -5.38 4.39 -4.24
CA ILE A 63 -6.78 4.80 -4.19
C ILE A 63 -7.25 4.70 -2.74
N ALA A 64 -7.88 5.75 -2.26
CA ALA A 64 -8.55 5.74 -0.96
C ALA A 64 -10.06 5.75 -1.19
N MET A 65 -10.74 4.75 -0.64
CA MET A 65 -12.19 4.61 -0.74
C MET A 65 -12.78 4.57 0.66
N SER A 66 -14.10 4.70 0.77
CA SER A 66 -14.75 4.82 2.08
C SER A 66 -14.54 3.60 2.99
N ASN A 67 -14.44 2.41 2.42
CA ASN A 67 -14.32 1.18 3.21
C ASN A 67 -13.00 0.43 2.99
N HIS A 68 -12.13 0.94 2.16
CA HIS A 68 -10.81 0.34 1.94
C HIS A 68 -9.87 1.30 1.24
N GLY A 69 -8.58 1.01 1.32
CA GLY A 69 -7.57 1.71 0.55
C GLY A 69 -6.71 0.71 -0.21
N HIS A 70 -6.18 1.11 -1.36
CA HIS A 70 -5.30 0.29 -2.18
C HIS A 70 -4.05 1.06 -2.54
N ALA A 71 -2.93 0.36 -2.58
CA ALA A 71 -1.69 0.88 -3.12
C ALA A 71 -0.97 -0.22 -3.88
N THR A 72 -0.48 0.11 -5.06
CA THR A 72 0.46 -0.75 -5.77
C THR A 72 1.84 -0.18 -5.54
N ILE A 73 2.73 -0.99 -5.01
CA ILE A 73 4.09 -0.58 -4.65
C ILE A 73 5.11 -1.46 -5.35
N LEU A 74 6.32 -0.92 -5.51
CA LEU A 74 7.47 -1.69 -5.93
C LEU A 74 8.36 -1.88 -4.71
N ALA A 75 8.64 -3.14 -4.39
CA ALA A 75 9.44 -3.52 -3.23
C ALA A 75 10.46 -4.57 -3.63
N THR A 76 11.53 -4.70 -2.84
CA THR A 76 12.60 -5.65 -3.12
C THR A 76 12.17 -7.09 -2.85
N GLY A 77 11.11 -7.30 -2.09
CA GLY A 77 10.59 -8.63 -1.82
C GLY A 77 9.34 -8.59 -0.97
N GLN A 78 8.81 -9.77 -0.66
CA GLN A 78 7.58 -9.94 0.10
C GLN A 78 7.70 -9.31 1.50
N ASP A 79 8.86 -9.48 2.16
CA ASP A 79 9.04 -8.97 3.52
C ASP A 79 8.93 -7.44 3.56
N GLU A 80 9.51 -6.74 2.59
CA GLU A 80 9.43 -5.28 2.52
C GLU A 80 8.02 -4.82 2.20
N ALA A 81 7.32 -5.53 1.32
CA ALA A 81 5.93 -5.23 1.00
C ALA A 81 5.03 -5.43 2.22
N ASP A 82 5.23 -6.51 2.97
CA ASP A 82 4.46 -6.77 4.19
C ASP A 82 4.80 -5.75 5.29
N ALA A 83 6.06 -5.33 5.38
CA ALA A 83 6.47 -4.29 6.32
C ALA A 83 5.77 -2.96 6.03
N PHE A 84 5.67 -2.60 4.76
CA PHE A 84 4.93 -1.41 4.33
C PHE A 84 3.46 -1.51 4.75
N LYS A 85 2.82 -2.63 4.44
CA LYS A 85 1.41 -2.85 4.77
C LYS A 85 1.19 -2.79 6.29
N THR A 86 2.04 -3.46 7.06
CA THR A 86 1.92 -3.50 8.51
C THR A 86 2.04 -2.09 9.10
N GLU A 87 2.97 -1.28 8.61
CA GLU A 87 3.13 0.09 9.09
C GLU A 87 1.94 0.96 8.71
N TRP A 88 1.48 0.87 7.48
CA TRP A 88 0.31 1.63 7.02
C TRP A 88 -0.92 1.26 7.83
N LEU A 89 -1.15 -0.05 8.02
CA LEU A 89 -2.25 -0.56 8.83
C LEU A 89 -2.16 -0.05 10.27
N ARG A 90 -0.97 -0.13 10.87
CA ARG A 90 -0.75 0.33 12.25
C ARG A 90 -1.05 1.81 12.39
N MET A 91 -0.51 2.63 11.49
CA MET A 91 -0.67 4.08 11.56
C MET A 91 -2.13 4.49 11.36
N TYR A 92 -2.80 3.92 10.37
CA TYR A 92 -4.19 4.27 10.11
C TYR A 92 -5.12 3.74 11.22
N SER A 93 -4.85 2.55 11.73
CA SER A 93 -5.62 2.01 12.87
C SER A 93 -5.51 2.90 14.10
N GLN A 94 -4.32 3.39 14.40
CA GLN A 94 -4.12 4.29 15.54
C GLN A 94 -4.86 5.61 15.34
N TYR A 95 -4.77 6.19 14.14
CA TYR A 95 -5.49 7.41 13.81
C TYR A 95 -6.99 7.22 13.96
N PHE A 96 -7.51 6.14 13.37
CA PHE A 96 -8.94 5.84 13.38
C PHE A 96 -9.45 5.58 14.81
N SER A 97 -8.72 4.76 15.56
CA SER A 97 -9.09 4.43 16.94
C SER A 97 -9.13 5.67 17.83
N LYS A 98 -8.18 6.57 17.65
CA LYS A 98 -8.11 7.80 18.42
C LYS A 98 -9.25 8.75 18.07
N LYS A 99 -9.58 8.85 16.79
CA LYS A 99 -10.62 9.76 16.29
C LYS A 99 -12.02 9.25 16.61
N TYR A 100 -12.26 7.95 16.39
CA TYR A 100 -13.60 7.36 16.46
C TYR A 100 -13.80 6.42 17.67
N HIS A 101 -12.79 6.24 18.49
CA HIS A 101 -12.84 5.41 19.70
C HIS A 101 -13.25 3.95 19.40
N GLN A 102 -12.71 3.40 18.31
CA GLN A 102 -12.95 2.01 17.91
C GLN A 102 -11.62 1.26 17.79
N ARG A 103 -11.62 -0.02 18.14
CA ARG A 103 -10.43 -0.89 18.08
C ARG A 103 -10.64 -2.02 17.09
N LYS A 104 -9.52 -2.63 16.62
CA LYS A 104 -9.54 -3.79 15.73
C LYS A 104 -10.35 -3.54 14.47
N VAL A 105 -10.11 -2.41 13.83
CA VAL A 105 -10.94 -1.97 12.71
C VAL A 105 -10.45 -2.49 11.36
N LEU A 106 -9.20 -2.92 11.26
CA LEU A 106 -8.59 -3.32 9.99
C LEU A 106 -8.21 -4.80 10.00
N ARG A 107 -8.35 -5.42 8.83
CA ARG A 107 -7.98 -6.82 8.64
C ARG A 107 -6.48 -6.96 8.44
N HIS A 108 -5.90 -8.02 9.01
CA HIS A 108 -4.52 -8.39 8.82
C HIS A 108 -4.42 -9.42 7.70
N THR A 109 -3.88 -9.01 6.56
CA THR A 109 -3.61 -9.89 5.44
C THR A 109 -2.24 -9.54 4.87
N SER A 110 -1.57 -10.50 4.25
CA SER A 110 -0.30 -10.23 3.59
C SER A 110 -0.48 -9.41 2.33
N ALA A 111 0.55 -8.68 1.94
CA ALA A 111 0.57 -7.98 0.67
C ALA A 111 0.55 -9.01 -0.46
N ALA A 112 -0.27 -8.75 -1.48
CA ALA A 112 -0.41 -9.64 -2.61
C ALA A 112 0.64 -9.31 -3.67
N ALA A 113 1.42 -10.31 -4.07
CA ALA A 113 2.34 -10.15 -5.18
C ALA A 113 1.54 -10.10 -6.48
N LEU A 114 1.91 -9.15 -7.35
CA LEU A 114 1.32 -9.06 -8.68
C LEU A 114 2.20 -9.82 -9.64
N TYR A 115 1.60 -10.78 -10.35
CA TYR A 115 2.31 -11.54 -11.37
C TYR A 115 2.37 -10.70 -12.64
N LEU A 116 3.53 -10.16 -12.94
CA LEU A 116 3.75 -9.28 -14.06
C LEU A 116 4.45 -9.98 -15.22
N ASP A 117 4.09 -11.20 -15.47
CA ASP A 117 4.49 -11.87 -16.68
C ASP A 117 3.65 -11.38 -17.87
N SER A 118 2.72 -10.46 -17.64
CA SER A 118 1.95 -9.85 -18.70
C SER A 118 1.85 -8.34 -18.53
N ASP A 119 2.09 -7.61 -19.62
CA ASP A 119 1.86 -6.18 -19.70
C ASP A 119 0.40 -5.83 -19.45
N TRP A 120 -0.49 -6.78 -19.78
CA TRP A 120 -1.91 -6.59 -19.58
C TRP A 120 -2.25 -6.30 -18.11
N TYR A 121 -1.69 -7.09 -17.21
CA TYR A 121 -1.97 -6.91 -15.78
C TYR A 121 -1.49 -5.54 -15.30
N LEU A 122 -0.28 -5.16 -15.67
CA LEU A 122 0.30 -3.87 -15.28
C LEU A 122 -0.55 -2.70 -15.80
N ARG A 123 -0.96 -2.76 -17.08
CA ARG A 123 -1.79 -1.71 -17.67
C ARG A 123 -3.12 -1.57 -16.96
N ASN A 124 -3.76 -2.68 -16.62
CA ASN A 124 -5.06 -2.65 -15.95
C ASN A 124 -4.95 -2.20 -14.49
N THR A 125 -3.81 -2.38 -13.88
CA THR A 125 -3.56 -1.88 -12.53
C THR A 125 -3.31 -0.37 -12.53
N LEU A 126 -2.64 0.14 -13.55
CA LEU A 126 -2.21 1.54 -13.62
C LEU A 126 -3.21 2.45 -14.34
N ALA A 127 -4.11 1.88 -15.10
CA ALA A 127 -5.07 2.65 -15.91
C ALA A 127 -6.21 3.25 -15.07
#